data_1dd16e39808a020652f98d3cc3c1b497
#
_entry.id   1dd16e39808a020652f98d3cc3c1b497
#
_cell.length_a   1.000
_cell.length_b   1.000
_cell.length_c   1.000
_cell.angle_alpha   90.00
_cell.angle_beta   90.00
_cell.angle_gamma   90.00
#
_symmetry.space_group_name_H-M   'P 1'
#
loop_
_entity.id
_entity.type
_entity.pdbx_description
1 polymer ?
#
loop_
_entity_poly.entity_id
_entity_poly.type
_entity_poly.pdbx_seq_one_letter_code
_entity_poly.pdbx_strand_id
1 'polypeptide(L)'
;MCSSDLEVHDLTGGKGADIAFEATSVQAVLDTLMDALRPTGVLLNISIWGHRSDFDMHKLVMKEIDLRGSIGYVNNHPAVIELVESGKIDLAPFITERIQLEDLIDKGFDTLIHRNETAVKILVSPSGKGIDPA
;
A
#
# COMPACT_ATOMS: atom_id res chain seq x y z
N MET A 1 -4.22 -12.95 -17.01
CA MET A 1 -3.42 -13.33 -15.83
C MET A 1 -2.31 -12.33 -15.67
N CYS A 2 -2.19 -11.70 -14.53
CA CYS A 2 -1.09 -10.79 -14.21
C CYS A 2 0.14 -11.66 -13.86
N SER A 3 1.35 -11.26 -14.22
CA SER A 3 2.57 -12.06 -13.95
C SER A 3 2.84 -12.26 -12.44
N SER A 4 2.29 -11.41 -11.60
CA SER A 4 2.54 -11.40 -10.15
C SER A 4 1.85 -12.55 -9.38
N ASP A 5 0.68 -13.00 -9.79
CA ASP A 5 0.02 -14.18 -9.18
C ASP A 5 0.79 -15.46 -9.48
N LEU A 6 1.31 -15.61 -10.72
CA LEU A 6 2.15 -16.72 -11.12
C LEU A 6 3.47 -16.73 -10.35
N GLU A 7 4.11 -15.57 -10.17
CA GLU A 7 5.34 -15.45 -9.39
C GLU A 7 5.14 -15.85 -7.93
N VAL A 8 4.04 -15.46 -7.31
CA VAL A 8 3.70 -15.91 -5.94
C VAL A 8 3.53 -17.42 -5.87
N HIS A 9 2.86 -18.03 -6.85
CA HIS A 9 2.72 -19.49 -6.88
C HIS A 9 4.06 -20.19 -7.08
N ASP A 10 4.93 -19.69 -7.94
CA ASP A 10 6.27 -20.24 -8.15
C ASP A 10 7.12 -20.17 -6.86
N LEU A 11 7.12 -19.02 -6.16
CA LEU A 11 7.84 -18.83 -4.91
C LEU A 11 7.31 -19.68 -3.74
N THR A 12 6.04 -20.06 -3.79
CA THR A 12 5.37 -20.87 -2.74
C THR A 12 5.23 -22.36 -3.10
N GLY A 13 5.88 -22.80 -4.16
CA GLY A 13 5.79 -24.19 -4.63
C GLY A 13 4.35 -24.58 -5.05
N GLY A 14 3.63 -23.67 -5.68
CA GLY A 14 2.28 -23.87 -6.19
C GLY A 14 1.17 -23.65 -5.15
N LYS A 15 1.50 -23.39 -3.89
CA LYS A 15 0.50 -23.28 -2.80
C LYS A 15 -0.27 -21.97 -2.81
N GLY A 16 0.38 -20.86 -3.16
CA GLY A 16 -0.11 -19.50 -3.00
C GLY A 16 0.23 -18.88 -1.63
N ALA A 17 -0.07 -17.60 -1.47
CA ALA A 17 0.23 -16.83 -0.27
C ALA A 17 -0.74 -17.14 0.88
N ASP A 18 -0.25 -17.13 2.12
CA ASP A 18 -1.08 -17.28 3.32
C ASP A 18 -1.96 -16.05 3.57
N ILE A 19 -1.39 -14.86 3.34
CA ILE A 19 -2.05 -13.57 3.58
C ILE A 19 -1.73 -12.64 2.41
N ALA A 20 -2.74 -11.91 1.95
CA ALA A 20 -2.63 -10.84 0.98
C ALA A 20 -3.19 -9.54 1.56
N PHE A 21 -2.49 -8.41 1.32
CA PHE A 21 -2.89 -7.08 1.76
C PHE A 21 -3.35 -6.27 0.55
N GLU A 22 -4.61 -5.87 0.53
CA GLU A 22 -5.15 -4.93 -0.45
C GLU A 22 -5.03 -3.50 0.12
N ALA A 23 -4.18 -2.68 -0.50
CA ALA A 23 -3.85 -1.32 -0.06
C ALA A 23 -3.98 -0.27 -1.18
N THR A 24 -4.53 -0.66 -2.35
CA THR A 24 -4.48 0.17 -3.57
C THR A 24 -5.84 0.72 -3.99
N SER A 25 -6.94 0.06 -3.62
CA SER A 25 -8.31 0.33 -4.12
C SER A 25 -8.43 0.14 -5.65
N VAL A 26 -7.63 -0.75 -6.24
CA VAL A 26 -7.63 -1.02 -7.69
C VAL A 26 -8.22 -2.40 -7.94
N GLN A 27 -9.27 -2.47 -8.77
CA GLN A 27 -9.98 -3.72 -9.06
C GLN A 27 -9.04 -4.85 -9.56
N ALA A 28 -8.16 -4.55 -10.51
CA ALA A 28 -7.23 -5.54 -11.06
C ALA A 28 -6.26 -6.09 -10.00
N VAL A 29 -5.90 -5.28 -9.00
CA VAL A 29 -5.07 -5.74 -7.87
C VAL A 29 -5.86 -6.67 -6.97
N LEU A 30 -7.10 -6.33 -6.63
CA LEU A 30 -7.98 -7.20 -5.85
C LEU A 30 -8.14 -8.58 -6.49
N ASP A 31 -8.40 -8.62 -7.80
CA ASP A 31 -8.54 -9.86 -8.57
C ASP A 31 -7.26 -10.70 -8.52
N THR A 32 -6.10 -10.05 -8.72
CA THR A 32 -4.78 -10.69 -8.64
C THR A 32 -4.49 -11.26 -7.25
N LEU A 33 -4.83 -10.52 -6.17
CA LEU A 33 -4.62 -11.00 -4.81
C LEU A 33 -5.47 -12.22 -4.49
N MET A 34 -6.71 -12.26 -4.98
CA MET A 34 -7.58 -13.44 -4.81
C MET A 34 -7.05 -14.65 -5.57
N ASP A 35 -6.41 -14.47 -6.72
CA ASP A 35 -5.76 -15.54 -7.46
C ASP A 35 -4.49 -16.04 -6.75
N ALA A 36 -3.69 -15.14 -6.25
CA ALA A 36 -2.42 -15.44 -5.57
C ALA A 36 -2.58 -16.12 -4.20
N LEU A 37 -3.72 -15.98 -3.53
CA LEU A 37 -3.97 -16.60 -2.23
C LEU A 37 -4.12 -18.12 -2.35
N ARG A 38 -3.58 -18.86 -1.39
CA ARG A 38 -3.89 -20.27 -1.21
C ARG A 38 -5.34 -20.50 -0.74
N PRO A 39 -5.88 -21.71 -0.85
CA PRO A 39 -7.10 -22.08 -0.13
C PRO A 39 -6.96 -21.80 1.37
N THR A 40 -8.02 -21.34 2.00
CA THR A 40 -8.07 -20.89 3.42
C THR A 40 -7.11 -19.75 3.76
N GLY A 41 -6.66 -18.98 2.75
CA GLY A 41 -5.84 -17.78 2.94
C GLY A 41 -6.66 -16.60 3.45
N VAL A 42 -5.95 -15.55 3.88
CA VAL A 42 -6.57 -14.32 4.40
C VAL A 42 -6.38 -13.17 3.41
N LEU A 43 -7.46 -12.55 2.97
CA LEU A 43 -7.44 -11.27 2.26
C LEU A 43 -7.75 -10.15 3.25
N LEU A 44 -6.75 -9.31 3.54
CA LEU A 44 -6.90 -8.15 4.42
C LEU A 44 -6.99 -6.87 3.59
N ASN A 45 -8.18 -6.28 3.53
CA ASN A 45 -8.36 -4.99 2.89
C ASN A 45 -8.10 -3.85 3.88
N ILE A 46 -7.10 -3.02 3.59
CA ILE A 46 -6.72 -1.83 4.37
C ILE A 46 -6.90 -0.54 3.58
N SER A 47 -7.28 -0.64 2.31
CA SER A 47 -7.54 0.51 1.44
C SER A 47 -8.97 1.03 1.60
N ILE A 48 -9.15 2.32 1.32
CA ILE A 48 -10.45 2.98 1.31
C ILE A 48 -10.90 3.12 -0.15
N TRP A 49 -11.91 2.34 -0.53
CA TRP A 49 -12.45 2.36 -1.90
C TRP A 49 -13.38 3.56 -2.10
N GLY A 50 -13.08 4.37 -3.12
CA GLY A 50 -13.91 5.50 -3.51
C GLY A 50 -15.19 5.12 -4.30
N HIS A 51 -15.32 3.84 -4.66
CA HIS A 51 -16.44 3.28 -5.41
C HIS A 51 -16.68 1.82 -4.98
N ARG A 52 -17.76 1.21 -5.43
CA ARG A 52 -18.02 -0.20 -5.19
C ARG A 52 -17.02 -1.06 -5.98
N SER A 53 -16.44 -2.05 -5.33
CA SER A 53 -15.65 -3.09 -5.98
C SER A 53 -16.56 -4.18 -6.52
N ASP A 54 -16.14 -4.83 -7.59
CA ASP A 54 -16.70 -6.09 -8.08
C ASP A 54 -15.95 -7.24 -7.43
N PHE A 55 -16.60 -7.95 -6.51
CA PHE A 55 -15.95 -8.97 -5.72
C PHE A 55 -16.37 -10.38 -6.17
N ASP A 56 -15.39 -11.23 -6.55
CA ASP A 56 -15.64 -12.59 -6.97
C ASP A 56 -16.03 -13.49 -5.78
N MET A 57 -17.33 -13.53 -5.49
CA MET A 57 -17.88 -14.38 -4.43
C MET A 57 -17.68 -15.86 -4.68
N HIS A 58 -17.55 -16.29 -5.95
CA HIS A 58 -17.29 -17.68 -6.28
C HIS A 58 -15.88 -18.10 -5.82
N LYS A 59 -14.86 -17.28 -6.13
CA LYS A 59 -13.48 -17.52 -5.63
C LYS A 59 -13.40 -17.50 -4.11
N LEU A 60 -14.09 -16.55 -3.46
CA LEU A 60 -14.15 -16.49 -1.99
C LEU A 60 -14.59 -17.84 -1.41
N VAL A 61 -15.70 -18.39 -1.91
CA VAL A 61 -16.27 -19.63 -1.40
C VAL A 61 -15.43 -20.84 -1.80
N MET A 62 -15.01 -20.93 -3.05
CA MET A 62 -14.26 -22.09 -3.54
C MET A 62 -12.87 -22.24 -2.92
N LYS A 63 -12.25 -21.14 -2.55
CA LYS A 63 -10.96 -21.14 -1.84
C LYS A 63 -11.11 -21.00 -0.31
N GLU A 64 -12.34 -20.87 0.22
CA GLU A 64 -12.60 -20.65 1.65
C GLU A 64 -11.79 -19.45 2.21
N ILE A 65 -11.69 -18.35 1.44
CA ILE A 65 -10.91 -17.17 1.80
C ILE A 65 -11.56 -16.46 2.98
N ASP A 66 -10.74 -16.12 3.99
CA ASP A 66 -11.13 -15.26 5.09
C ASP A 66 -10.93 -13.78 4.68
N LEU A 67 -12.04 -13.07 4.42
CA LEU A 67 -12.02 -11.66 4.07
C LEU A 67 -12.14 -10.79 5.31
N ARG A 68 -11.14 -9.93 5.53
CA ARG A 68 -11.10 -8.99 6.67
C ARG A 68 -10.92 -7.57 6.19
N GLY A 69 -11.53 -6.62 6.91
CA GLY A 69 -11.27 -5.20 6.76
C GLY A 69 -10.56 -4.63 7.99
N SER A 70 -9.72 -3.63 7.77
CA SER A 70 -9.15 -2.81 8.83
C SER A 70 -9.09 -1.37 8.40
N ILE A 71 -9.44 -0.45 9.31
CA ILE A 71 -9.37 0.98 9.04
C ILE A 71 -8.62 1.69 10.17
N GLY A 72 -7.74 2.59 9.78
CA GLY A 72 -7.03 3.45 10.71
C GLY A 72 -6.15 2.68 11.67
N TYR A 73 -6.03 3.22 12.87
CA TYR A 73 -5.15 2.70 13.91
C TYR A 73 -5.67 3.11 15.29
N VAL A 74 -5.42 2.26 16.28
CA VAL A 74 -5.76 2.54 17.68
C VAL A 74 -4.50 2.41 18.50
N ASN A 75 -4.01 3.55 19.07
CA ASN A 75 -2.84 3.63 19.94
C ASN A 75 -1.52 3.08 19.34
N ASN A 76 -1.38 3.04 18.02
CA ASN A 76 -0.19 2.48 17.36
C ASN A 76 0.96 3.48 17.23
N HIS A 77 0.71 4.79 17.36
CA HIS A 77 1.72 5.82 17.14
C HIS A 77 2.98 5.65 18.01
N PRO A 78 2.88 5.40 19.34
CA PRO A 78 4.08 5.22 20.16
C PRO A 78 4.95 4.05 19.68
N ALA A 79 4.33 2.92 19.34
CA ALA A 79 5.05 1.74 18.87
C ALA A 79 5.71 1.97 17.50
N VAL A 80 5.06 2.70 16.60
CA VAL A 80 5.65 3.06 15.29
C VAL A 80 6.83 4.01 15.46
N ILE A 81 6.72 5.01 16.35
CA ILE A 81 7.82 5.94 16.66
C ILE A 81 9.02 5.17 17.22
N GLU A 82 8.80 4.24 18.16
CA GLU A 82 9.86 3.39 18.71
C GLU A 82 10.56 2.54 17.64
N LEU A 83 9.80 1.99 16.68
CA LEU A 83 10.38 1.23 15.57
C LEU A 83 11.30 2.08 14.70
N VAL A 84 10.94 3.33 14.45
CA VAL A 84 11.78 4.28 13.69
C VAL A 84 12.99 4.72 14.51
N GLU A 85 12.81 5.13 15.77
CA GLU A 85 13.89 5.57 16.66
C GLU A 85 14.92 4.48 16.92
N SER A 86 14.48 3.22 17.00
CA SER A 86 15.38 2.06 17.16
C SER A 86 16.10 1.65 15.87
N GLY A 87 15.82 2.31 14.74
CA GLY A 87 16.41 1.99 13.44
C GLY A 87 15.89 0.68 12.80
N LYS A 88 14.82 0.08 13.35
CA LYS A 88 14.19 -1.11 12.76
C LYS A 88 13.41 -0.79 11.49
N ILE A 89 12.95 0.45 11.37
CA ILE A 89 12.31 0.97 10.16
C ILE A 89 13.04 2.26 9.76
N ASP A 90 13.53 2.31 8.52
CA ASP A 90 14.06 3.51 7.89
C ASP A 90 12.98 4.13 7.00
N LEU A 91 12.60 5.37 7.30
CA LEU A 91 11.60 6.12 6.53
C LEU A 91 12.24 7.03 5.46
N ALA A 92 13.55 7.24 5.48
CA ALA A 92 14.23 8.16 4.55
C ALA A 92 13.98 7.79 3.06
N PRO A 93 13.99 6.51 2.65
CA PRO A 93 13.74 6.13 1.26
C PRO A 93 12.33 6.46 0.76
N PHE A 94 11.36 6.66 1.66
CA PHE A 94 9.99 7.00 1.30
C PHE A 94 9.79 8.51 1.09
N ILE A 95 10.72 9.35 1.56
CA ILE A 95 10.67 10.80 1.36
C ILE A 95 11.31 11.12 0.02
N THR A 96 10.48 11.25 -1.00
CA THR A 96 10.95 11.42 -2.38
C THR A 96 11.25 12.87 -2.73
N GLU A 97 10.64 13.82 -2.03
CA GLU A 97 10.89 15.23 -2.24
C GLU A 97 10.60 16.06 -0.99
N ARG A 98 11.27 17.21 -0.87
CA ARG A 98 11.01 18.24 0.14
C ARG A 98 10.85 19.59 -0.55
N ILE A 99 9.70 20.22 -0.35
CA ILE A 99 9.34 21.47 -1.02
C ILE A 99 8.97 22.58 -0.03
N GLN A 100 9.02 23.82 -0.49
CA GLN A 100 8.48 24.97 0.23
C GLN A 100 6.95 25.04 0.09
N LEU A 101 6.30 25.78 0.97
CA LEU A 101 4.85 25.94 0.92
C LEU A 101 4.40 26.60 -0.40
N GLU A 102 5.18 27.53 -0.92
CA GLU A 102 4.93 28.23 -2.18
C GLU A 102 4.89 27.29 -3.39
N ASP A 103 5.61 26.18 -3.33
CA ASP A 103 5.70 25.16 -4.37
C ASP A 103 4.59 24.08 -4.26
N LEU A 104 3.70 24.16 -3.26
CA LEU A 104 2.73 23.10 -2.95
C LEU A 104 1.85 22.70 -4.14
N ILE A 105 1.40 23.68 -4.92
CA ILE A 105 0.54 23.41 -6.08
C ILE A 105 1.34 22.75 -7.20
N ASP A 106 2.43 23.38 -7.64
CA ASP A 106 3.14 22.98 -8.86
C ASP A 106 4.04 21.75 -8.65
N LYS A 107 4.72 21.64 -7.49
CA LYS A 107 5.62 20.53 -7.19
C LYS A 107 4.98 19.48 -6.28
N GLY A 108 3.98 19.85 -5.49
CA GLY A 108 3.25 18.93 -4.65
C GLY A 108 2.10 18.26 -5.39
N PHE A 109 0.97 18.94 -5.50
CA PHE A 109 -0.27 18.36 -6.05
C PHE A 109 -0.16 18.00 -7.52
N ASP A 110 0.43 18.86 -8.36
CA ASP A 110 0.57 18.58 -9.79
C ASP A 110 1.44 17.33 -10.02
N THR A 111 2.51 17.15 -9.24
CA THR A 111 3.34 15.95 -9.30
C THR A 111 2.55 14.71 -8.93
N LEU A 112 1.81 14.73 -7.80
CA LEU A 112 1.07 13.55 -7.33
C LEU A 112 -0.12 13.18 -8.23
N ILE A 113 -0.74 14.16 -8.92
CA ILE A 113 -1.92 13.93 -9.75
C ILE A 113 -1.54 13.56 -11.18
N HIS A 114 -0.57 14.25 -11.77
CA HIS A 114 -0.31 14.17 -13.21
C HIS A 114 1.06 13.59 -13.59
N ARG A 115 2.01 13.51 -12.65
CA ARG A 115 3.39 13.08 -12.92
C ARG A 115 3.89 12.08 -11.88
N ASN A 116 2.98 11.34 -11.26
CA ASN A 116 3.30 10.41 -10.18
C ASN A 116 3.85 9.08 -10.71
N GLU A 117 5.08 9.08 -11.19
CA GLU A 117 5.80 7.85 -11.57
C GLU A 117 6.62 7.28 -10.40
N THR A 118 7.19 8.16 -9.56
CA THR A 118 8.14 7.78 -8.51
C THR A 118 7.90 8.43 -7.16
N ALA A 119 6.98 9.40 -7.07
CA ALA A 119 6.71 10.12 -5.83
C ALA A 119 5.93 9.25 -4.83
N VAL A 120 6.53 9.02 -3.66
CA VAL A 120 5.88 8.30 -2.54
C VAL A 120 5.41 9.29 -1.48
N LYS A 121 6.31 10.16 -1.01
CA LYS A 121 6.01 11.16 0.02
C LYS A 121 6.72 12.47 -0.30
N ILE A 122 5.95 13.53 -0.49
CA ILE A 122 6.46 14.90 -0.63
C ILE A 122 6.23 15.63 0.70
N LEU A 123 7.30 16.06 1.35
CA LEU A 123 7.22 16.85 2.56
C LEU A 123 7.17 18.34 2.22
N VAL A 124 6.27 19.07 2.86
CA VAL A 124 6.10 20.52 2.67
C VAL A 124 6.56 21.25 3.92
N SER A 125 7.52 22.17 3.77
CA SER A 125 8.03 23.00 4.87
C SER A 125 7.42 24.40 4.84
N PRO A 126 6.58 24.76 5.81
CA PRO A 126 6.02 26.12 5.88
C PRO A 126 7.07 27.20 6.18
N SER A 127 8.20 26.81 6.78
CA SER A 127 9.27 27.74 7.18
C SER A 127 10.49 27.72 6.26
N GLY A 128 10.48 26.88 5.22
CA GLY A 128 11.65 26.64 4.36
C GLY A 128 12.78 25.86 5.02
N LYS A 129 12.63 25.41 6.28
CA LYS A 129 13.63 24.60 6.96
C LYS A 129 13.51 23.13 6.59
N GLY A 130 14.65 22.45 6.44
CA GLY A 130 14.69 21.00 6.20
C GLY A 130 14.29 20.58 4.79
N ILE A 131 14.35 21.49 3.82
CA ILE A 131 14.14 21.21 2.39
C ILE A 131 15.42 20.83 1.66
N ASP A 132 16.59 21.10 2.25
CA ASP A 132 17.85 20.64 1.67
C ASP A 132 17.89 19.10 1.70
N PRO A 133 18.36 18.45 0.60
CA PRO A 133 18.57 17.02 0.61
C PRO A 133 19.58 16.66 1.69
N ALA A 134 19.28 15.60 2.44
CA ALA A 134 20.16 15.09 3.47
C ALA A 134 21.41 14.44 2.85
#